data_28cd7f3eceb3ce10925d10ee4df8a221
#
_entry.id   28cd7f3eceb3ce10925d10ee4df8a221
#
_cell.length_a   1.000
_cell.length_b   1.000
_cell.length_c   1.000
_cell.angle_alpha   90.00
_cell.angle_beta   90.00
_cell.angle_gamma   90.00
#
_symmetry.space_group_name_H-M   'P 1'
#
loop_
_entity.id
_entity.type
_entity.pdbx_description
1 polymer ?
#
loop_
_entity_poly.entity_id
_entity_poly.type
_entity_poly.pdbx_seq_one_letter_code
_entity_poly.pdbx_strand_id
1 'polypeptide(L)'
;MKHSDINGQYSRIENSTTIKGDIISEGDFRIDGTLEGSIKTNGKIVIGKEGIVKGGISCNKADVEGKIKGDLFVSETLNLRSTSNVEGEVIIGKLVVESGATFNASCSMNLSLIHI
;
A
#
# COMPACT_ATOMS: atom_id res chain seq x y z
N MET A 1 2.47 -10.84 -16.30
CA MET A 1 3.43 -9.83 -16.13
C MET A 1 4.80 -10.39 -15.88
N LYS A 2 5.76 -9.77 -16.41
CA LYS A 2 7.08 -10.24 -16.26
C LYS A 2 7.80 -9.45 -15.22
N HIS A 3 8.54 -10.09 -14.38
CA HIS A 3 9.38 -9.37 -13.51
C HIS A 3 10.79 -9.74 -13.84
N SER A 4 11.67 -8.88 -13.61
CA SER A 4 13.03 -9.08 -13.92
C SER A 4 13.92 -8.84 -12.76
N ASP A 5 13.48 -9.16 -11.66
CA ASP A 5 14.11 -8.88 -10.48
C ASP A 5 15.31 -9.72 -10.26
N ILE A 6 16.41 -9.28 -10.67
CA ILE A 6 17.60 -10.04 -10.68
C ILE A 6 18.31 -10.04 -9.36
N ASN A 7 18.29 -8.99 -8.66
CA ASN A 7 19.04 -8.86 -7.43
C ASN A 7 18.16 -8.70 -6.23
N GLY A 8 16.96 -9.25 -6.26
CA GLY A 8 16.04 -9.06 -5.18
C GLY A 8 15.49 -7.67 -5.13
N GLN A 9 15.53 -6.98 -6.24
CA GLN A 9 14.97 -5.66 -6.29
C GLN A 9 13.47 -5.74 -6.21
N TYR A 10 12.83 -4.63 -6.06
CA TYR A 10 11.39 -4.58 -6.02
C TYR A 10 10.81 -4.44 -7.43
N SER A 11 9.57 -4.84 -7.56
CA SER A 11 8.81 -4.59 -8.78
C SER A 11 8.17 -3.22 -8.70
N ARG A 12 7.88 -2.62 -9.85
CA ARG A 12 7.42 -1.24 -9.84
C ARG A 12 6.41 -0.98 -10.94
N ILE A 13 5.38 -0.19 -10.63
CA ILE A 13 4.44 0.33 -11.61
C ILE A 13 4.75 1.80 -11.78
N GLU A 14 5.14 2.18 -12.99
CA GLU A 14 5.53 3.56 -13.28
C GLU A 14 4.32 4.48 -13.28
N ASN A 15 4.55 5.78 -13.14
CA ASN A 15 3.47 6.75 -12.98
C ASN A 15 2.57 6.88 -14.19
N SER A 16 3.02 6.49 -15.36
CA SER A 16 2.18 6.58 -16.56
C SER A 16 1.48 5.27 -16.87
N THR A 17 1.56 4.30 -15.97
CA THR A 17 1.03 2.96 -16.22
C THR A 17 -0.20 2.71 -15.35
N THR A 18 -1.22 2.12 -15.97
CA THR A 18 -2.40 1.66 -15.25
C THR A 18 -2.50 0.17 -15.42
N ILE A 19 -2.66 -0.55 -14.32
CA ILE A 19 -2.84 -1.99 -14.34
C ILE A 19 -4.21 -2.30 -13.77
N LYS A 20 -4.94 -3.14 -14.48
CA LYS A 20 -6.25 -3.61 -14.02
C LYS A 20 -6.17 -5.10 -13.85
N GLY A 21 -6.53 -5.57 -12.66
CA GLY A 21 -6.50 -6.98 -12.35
C GLY A 21 -5.81 -7.24 -11.04
N ASP A 22 -5.43 -8.50 -10.82
CA ASP A 22 -4.85 -8.93 -9.56
C ASP A 22 -3.37 -9.18 -9.74
N ILE A 23 -2.60 -8.77 -8.73
CA ILE A 23 -1.16 -8.95 -8.73
C ILE A 23 -0.78 -9.76 -7.51
N ILE A 24 0.08 -10.76 -7.72
CA ILE A 24 0.64 -11.53 -6.62
C ILE A 24 2.16 -11.44 -6.74
N SER A 25 2.80 -11.05 -5.67
CA SER A 25 4.24 -10.89 -5.64
C SER A 25 4.78 -11.46 -4.34
N GLU A 26 6.03 -11.89 -4.33
CA GLU A 26 6.65 -12.38 -3.11
C GLU A 26 7.67 -11.41 -2.56
N GLY A 27 7.96 -10.35 -3.27
CA GLY A 27 8.94 -9.38 -2.83
C GLY A 27 8.33 -8.01 -2.66
N ASP A 28 9.19 -7.02 -2.54
CA ASP A 28 8.75 -5.65 -2.37
C ASP A 28 8.19 -5.10 -3.67
N PHE A 29 7.25 -4.18 -3.55
CA PHE A 29 6.55 -3.64 -4.71
C PHE A 29 6.34 -2.15 -4.53
N ARG A 30 6.60 -1.38 -5.58
CA ARG A 30 6.37 0.06 -5.53
C ARG A 30 5.37 0.47 -6.60
N ILE A 31 4.39 1.26 -6.21
CA ILE A 31 3.35 1.73 -7.13
C ILE A 31 3.43 3.23 -7.24
N ASP A 32 3.86 3.71 -8.40
CA ASP A 32 3.86 5.13 -8.72
C ASP A 32 2.78 5.46 -9.74
N GLY A 33 2.14 4.45 -10.30
CA GLY A 33 1.06 4.59 -11.25
C GLY A 33 -0.27 4.24 -10.62
N THR A 34 -1.16 3.66 -11.42
CA THR A 34 -2.50 3.33 -10.99
C THR A 34 -2.73 1.83 -11.02
N LEU A 35 -3.29 1.30 -9.94
CA LEU A 35 -3.70 -0.09 -9.88
C LEU A 35 -5.19 -0.14 -9.60
N GLU A 36 -5.94 -0.81 -10.47
CA GLU A 36 -7.37 -1.05 -10.27
C GLU A 36 -7.54 -2.54 -10.15
N GLY A 37 -7.70 -3.02 -8.93
CA GLY A 37 -7.80 -4.44 -8.64
C GLY A 37 -7.18 -4.73 -7.30
N SER A 38 -6.44 -5.84 -7.20
CA SER A 38 -5.84 -6.18 -5.92
C SER A 38 -4.36 -6.48 -6.07
N ILE A 39 -3.64 -6.33 -4.97
CA ILE A 39 -2.25 -6.72 -4.92
C ILE A 39 -1.98 -7.42 -3.60
N LYS A 40 -1.28 -8.55 -3.68
CA LYS A 40 -0.90 -9.30 -2.51
C LYS A 40 0.58 -9.60 -2.57
N THR A 41 1.28 -9.31 -1.50
CA THR A 41 2.70 -9.62 -1.41
C THR A 41 3.05 -9.95 0.02
N ASN A 42 4.11 -10.72 0.19
CA ASN A 42 4.64 -11.00 1.52
C ASN A 42 5.67 -9.96 1.96
N GLY A 43 5.97 -9.02 1.12
CA GLY A 43 6.96 -8.01 1.42
C GLY A 43 6.35 -6.67 1.73
N LYS A 44 7.03 -5.62 1.32
CA LYS A 44 6.64 -4.24 1.57
C LYS A 44 6.06 -3.62 0.32
N ILE A 45 5.00 -2.84 0.49
CA ILE A 45 4.42 -2.07 -0.62
C ILE A 45 4.65 -0.59 -0.33
N VAL A 46 5.14 0.12 -1.34
CA VAL A 46 5.30 1.56 -1.27
C VAL A 46 4.40 2.18 -2.32
N ILE A 47 3.52 3.08 -1.89
CA ILE A 47 2.66 3.84 -2.79
C ILE A 47 3.27 5.23 -2.87
N GLY A 48 3.81 5.60 -4.03
CA GLY A 48 4.43 6.91 -4.21
C GLY A 48 3.39 8.02 -4.23
N LYS A 49 3.86 9.25 -4.24
CA LYS A 49 2.97 10.41 -4.18
C LYS A 49 1.92 10.41 -5.27
N GLU A 50 2.27 9.93 -6.45
CA GLU A 50 1.34 9.90 -7.57
C GLU A 50 0.66 8.56 -7.72
N GLY A 51 0.97 7.61 -6.83
CA GLY A 51 0.37 6.30 -6.90
C GLY A 51 -1.08 6.32 -6.45
N ILE A 52 -1.90 5.54 -7.13
CA ILE A 52 -3.31 5.42 -6.81
C ILE A 52 -3.66 3.95 -6.85
N VAL A 53 -4.29 3.46 -5.79
CA VAL A 53 -4.76 2.09 -5.75
C VAL A 53 -6.24 2.09 -5.48
N LYS A 54 -6.99 1.42 -6.34
CA LYS A 54 -8.43 1.25 -6.17
C LYS A 54 -8.71 -0.24 -6.08
N GLY A 55 -9.00 -0.72 -4.89
CA GLY A 55 -9.24 -2.14 -4.68
C GLY A 55 -8.61 -2.61 -3.40
N GLY A 56 -8.02 -3.81 -3.42
CA GLY A 56 -7.49 -4.41 -2.21
C GLY A 56 -5.99 -4.47 -2.16
N ILE A 57 -5.42 -4.32 -0.98
CA ILE A 57 -3.99 -4.48 -0.77
C ILE A 57 -3.81 -5.40 0.42
N SER A 58 -2.92 -6.39 0.26
CA SER A 58 -2.55 -7.28 1.35
C SER A 58 -1.04 -7.42 1.36
N CYS A 59 -0.41 -7.04 2.47
CA CYS A 59 1.03 -7.08 2.57
C CYS A 59 1.46 -7.11 4.03
N ASN A 60 2.77 -7.23 4.24
CA ASN A 60 3.30 -7.19 5.60
C ASN A 60 3.55 -5.77 6.07
N LYS A 61 4.10 -4.94 5.22
CA LYS A 61 4.38 -3.55 5.55
C LYS A 61 3.97 -2.66 4.40
N ALA A 62 3.52 -1.47 4.70
CA ALA A 62 3.13 -0.51 3.67
C ALA A 62 3.57 0.88 4.04
N ASP A 63 4.10 1.60 3.05
CA ASP A 63 4.44 3.00 3.14
C ASP A 63 3.58 3.73 2.12
N VAL A 64 2.74 4.64 2.55
CA VAL A 64 1.78 5.28 1.67
C VAL A 64 2.04 6.77 1.59
N GLU A 65 2.33 7.26 0.39
CA GLU A 65 2.44 8.68 0.11
C GLU A 65 1.37 9.14 -0.86
N GLY A 66 0.66 8.21 -1.46
CA GLY A 66 -0.35 8.50 -2.45
C GLY A 66 -1.74 8.22 -1.95
N LYS A 67 -2.59 7.70 -2.83
CA LYS A 67 -4.00 7.49 -2.53
C LYS A 67 -4.37 6.03 -2.58
N ILE A 68 -5.18 5.61 -1.63
CA ILE A 68 -5.73 4.26 -1.60
C ILE A 68 -7.23 4.36 -1.36
N LYS A 69 -8.01 3.69 -2.20
CA LYS A 69 -9.45 3.56 -2.01
C LYS A 69 -9.80 2.08 -2.04
N GLY A 70 -10.28 1.56 -0.93
CA GLY A 70 -10.69 0.16 -0.85
C GLY A 70 -10.21 -0.48 0.43
N ASP A 71 -9.90 -1.77 0.34
CA ASP A 71 -9.54 -2.55 1.52
C ASP A 71 -8.05 -2.65 1.63
N LEU A 72 -7.53 -2.45 2.84
CA LEU A 72 -6.11 -2.51 3.08
C LEU A 72 -5.85 -3.44 4.26
N PHE A 73 -5.08 -4.49 4.00
CA PHE A 73 -4.70 -5.41 5.05
C PHE A 73 -3.18 -5.42 5.18
N VAL A 74 -2.68 -4.99 6.32
CA VAL A 74 -1.25 -4.94 6.59
C VAL A 74 -0.98 -5.68 7.87
N SER A 75 -0.23 -6.77 7.78
CA SER A 75 -0.06 -7.62 8.95
C SER A 75 0.90 -7.05 9.97
N GLU A 76 1.82 -6.19 9.57
CA GLU A 76 2.79 -5.62 10.50
C GLU A 76 2.60 -4.12 10.67
N THR A 77 3.15 -3.31 9.79
CA THR A 77 3.17 -1.87 10.00
C THR A 77 2.68 -1.11 8.77
N LEU A 78 1.78 -0.17 9.00
CA LEU A 78 1.34 0.76 7.97
C LEU A 78 1.85 2.14 8.32
N ASN A 79 2.62 2.75 7.42
CA ASN A 79 3.12 4.11 7.59
C ASN A 79 2.38 5.02 6.62
N LEU A 80 1.73 6.04 7.15
CA LEU A 80 1.04 7.04 6.34
C LEU A 80 1.85 8.31 6.36
N ARG A 81 2.36 8.70 5.19
CA ARG A 81 3.15 9.92 5.07
C ARG A 81 2.20 11.11 4.96
N SER A 82 2.78 12.31 5.05
CA SER A 82 1.97 13.52 5.11
C SER A 82 1.10 13.74 3.85
N THR A 83 1.49 13.18 2.73
CA THR A 83 0.74 13.33 1.49
C THR A 83 -0.24 12.20 1.23
N SER A 84 -0.36 11.27 2.16
CA SER A 84 -1.20 10.10 1.94
C SER A 84 -2.69 10.41 2.12
N ASN A 85 -3.51 9.64 1.43
CA ASN A 85 -4.96 9.74 1.55
C ASN A 85 -5.51 8.32 1.43
N VAL A 86 -6.08 7.81 2.51
CA VAL A 86 -6.59 6.45 2.56
C VAL A 86 -8.07 6.48 2.87
N GLU A 87 -8.87 5.80 2.04
CA GLU A 87 -10.31 5.69 2.22
C GLU A 87 -10.71 4.23 2.12
N GLY A 88 -11.60 3.78 2.99
CA GLY A 88 -12.13 2.43 2.95
C GLY A 88 -11.99 1.71 4.26
N GLU A 89 -11.67 0.42 4.21
CA GLU A 89 -11.51 -0.38 5.40
C GLU A 89 -10.07 -0.81 5.55
N VAL A 90 -9.55 -0.71 6.76
CA VAL A 90 -8.15 -0.99 7.03
C VAL A 90 -8.05 -1.93 8.20
N ILE A 91 -7.30 -3.02 8.02
CA ILE A 91 -6.97 -3.95 9.10
C ILE A 91 -5.45 -4.00 9.18
N ILE A 92 -4.90 -3.62 10.32
CA ILE A 92 -3.46 -3.48 10.44
C ILE A 92 -2.99 -3.93 11.81
N GLY A 93 -1.70 -4.24 11.91
CA GLY A 93 -1.08 -4.54 13.18
C GLY A 93 -0.65 -3.28 13.91
N LYS A 94 0.06 -2.39 13.22
CA LYS A 94 0.59 -1.17 13.81
C LYS A 94 0.40 -0.02 12.83
N LEU A 95 -0.01 1.12 13.33
CA LEU A 95 -0.25 2.30 12.50
C LEU A 95 0.67 3.43 12.91
N VAL A 96 1.37 4.01 11.94
CA VAL A 96 2.21 5.19 12.14
C VAL A 96 1.71 6.25 11.16
N VAL A 97 1.32 7.40 11.68
CA VAL A 97 0.72 8.46 10.88
C VAL A 97 1.52 9.74 11.04
N GLU A 98 1.96 10.33 9.92
CA GLU A 98 2.61 11.63 9.94
C GLU A 98 1.57 12.74 9.92
N SER A 99 1.94 13.88 10.45
CA SER A 99 1.09 15.07 10.36
C SER A 99 0.77 15.38 8.91
N GLY A 100 -0.47 15.69 8.63
CA GLY A 100 -0.90 16.03 7.29
C GLY A 100 -1.54 14.89 6.53
N ALA A 101 -1.36 13.66 6.99
CA ALA A 101 -1.98 12.52 6.35
C ALA A 101 -3.50 12.57 6.49
N THR A 102 -4.20 12.13 5.45
CA THR A 102 -5.65 12.03 5.47
C THR A 102 -6.04 10.58 5.57
N PHE A 103 -6.87 10.26 6.57
CA PHE A 103 -7.24 8.88 6.82
C PHE A 103 -8.73 8.83 7.10
N ASN A 104 -9.52 8.60 6.07
CA ASN A 104 -10.97 8.49 6.15
C ASN A 104 -11.36 7.04 5.97
N ALA A 105 -11.07 6.23 6.97
CA ALA A 105 -11.26 4.79 6.84
C ALA A 105 -11.71 4.21 8.16
N SER A 106 -12.40 3.08 8.08
CA SER A 106 -12.67 2.26 9.24
C SER A 106 -11.44 1.42 9.49
N CYS A 107 -10.91 1.49 10.69
CA CYS A 107 -9.67 0.83 11.00
C CYS A 107 -9.88 -0.19 12.11
N SER A 108 -9.45 -1.42 11.86
CA SER A 108 -9.42 -2.46 12.86
C SER A 108 -7.97 -2.84 13.11
N MET A 109 -7.61 -2.97 14.36
CA MET A 109 -6.24 -3.31 14.71
C MET A 109 -6.23 -4.56 15.55
N ASN A 110 -5.32 -5.45 15.21
CA ASN A 110 -5.16 -6.68 15.96
C ASN A 110 -4.20 -6.53 17.12
N LEU A 111 -3.40 -5.49 17.12
CA LEU A 111 -2.40 -5.26 18.14
C LEU A 111 -2.63 -3.88 18.72
N SER A 112 -1.60 -3.26 19.20
CA SER A 112 -1.76 -1.96 19.82
C SER A 112 -1.69 -0.84 18.79
N LEU A 113 -2.38 0.24 19.08
CA LEU A 113 -2.36 1.44 18.28
C LEU A 113 -1.26 2.34 18.80
N ILE A 114 -0.44 2.85 17.89
CA ILE A 114 0.61 3.78 18.24
C ILE A 114 0.32 5.11 17.56
N HIS A 115 0.28 6.16 18.37
CA HIS A 115 0.05 7.51 17.87
C HIS A 115 1.34 8.29 17.94
N ILE A 116 1.61 9.01 16.89
CA ILE A 116 2.80 9.82 16.82
C ILE A 116 2.42 11.27 16.61
#